data_8618b0db47f79e6cf57e660c65f5fbd3
#
_entry.id   8618b0db47f79e6cf57e660c65f5fbd3
#
_cell.length_a   1.000
_cell.length_b   1.000
_cell.length_c   1.000
_cell.angle_alpha   90.00
_cell.angle_beta   90.00
_cell.angle_gamma   90.00
#
_symmetry.space_group_name_H-M   'P 1'
#
loop_
_entity.id
_entity.type
_entity.pdbx_description
1 polymer ?
#
loop_
_entity_poly.entity_id
_entity_poly.type
_entity_poly.pdbx_seq_one_letter_code
_entity_poly.pdbx_strand_id
1 'polypeptide(L)'
;MAKAAVTRSIRDDHQKNFLKIFNGLTGKHSRWEIWEDFVTLTAIEISNSTDKVNATERTKMYQTIISKYSAKERDGMAEMLAEVVMGMEQNPEQDLLGSLYMMCELGNDHAGQFFTPYDVCRCMAEITFDPKLHPDMEGFISVSDPACGAGATLLAFLNVCKRRNICYHNKVLVIAQDIDFIVGLMCYIQCSFMGCAGYVVIGDTLVNPATAYDSRGLLPAGPQNRIWYMPLFSTDVWYMRRQIAQMNLLFEPKGEPAKIEKTDIKPANLQKSIKNEPKSPENEPLNETKTGQLTFF
;
A
#
# COMPACT_ATOMS: atom_id res chain seq x y z
N MET A 1 2.27 31.77 4.36
CA MET A 1 1.24 31.45 5.38
C MET A 1 0.89 29.95 5.44
N ALA A 2 0.94 29.20 4.35
CA ALA A 2 0.66 27.74 4.32
C ALA A 2 1.65 26.89 5.16
N LYS A 3 2.97 27.20 5.12
CA LYS A 3 3.98 26.45 5.91
C LYS A 3 3.76 26.48 7.43
N ALA A 4 3.25 27.59 7.97
CA ALA A 4 2.97 27.69 9.41
C ALA A 4 1.70 26.93 9.85
N ALA A 5 0.75 26.69 8.93
CA ALA A 5 -0.45 25.93 9.21
C ALA A 5 -0.21 24.42 9.26
N VAL A 6 0.65 23.90 8.37
CA VAL A 6 1.04 22.47 8.34
C VAL A 6 1.77 22.09 9.63
N THR A 7 2.70 22.92 10.08
CA THR A 7 3.48 22.66 11.31
C THR A 7 2.61 22.65 12.59
N ARG A 8 1.47 23.32 12.60
CA ARG A 8 0.55 23.33 13.76
C ARG A 8 -0.31 22.06 13.89
N SER A 9 -0.47 21.29 12.83
CA SER A 9 -1.29 20.07 12.81
C SER A 9 -0.51 18.80 13.18
N ILE A 10 0.83 18.85 13.21
CA ILE A 10 1.66 17.67 13.51
C ILE A 10 1.57 17.39 15.01
N ARG A 11 0.82 16.33 15.37
CA ARG A 11 0.64 15.88 16.76
C ARG A 11 1.68 14.85 17.20
N ASP A 12 2.29 14.17 16.24
CA ASP A 12 3.26 13.11 16.48
C ASP A 12 4.69 13.68 16.55
N ASP A 13 5.38 13.44 17.65
CA ASP A 13 6.75 13.92 17.84
C ASP A 13 7.74 13.21 16.92
N HIS A 14 7.48 11.94 16.55
CA HIS A 14 8.31 11.19 15.60
C HIS A 14 8.23 11.80 14.20
N GLN A 15 7.04 12.20 13.75
CA GLN A 15 6.89 12.91 12.48
C GLN A 15 7.65 14.26 12.47
N LYS A 16 7.61 15.01 13.59
CA LYS A 16 8.35 16.29 13.70
C LYS A 16 9.85 16.07 13.64
N ASN A 17 10.35 15.07 14.38
CA ASN A 17 11.78 14.73 14.40
C ASN A 17 12.22 14.29 13.02
N PHE A 18 11.49 13.39 12.38
CA PHE A 18 11.75 12.97 11.00
C PHE A 18 11.88 14.18 10.06
N LEU A 19 10.88 15.06 10.05
CA LEU A 19 10.88 16.25 9.18
C LEU A 19 12.05 17.20 9.49
N LYS A 20 12.44 17.34 10.76
CA LYS A 20 13.61 18.15 11.15
C LYS A 20 14.90 17.57 10.56
N ILE A 21 15.12 16.26 10.67
CA ILE A 21 16.28 15.57 10.12
C ILE A 21 16.25 15.65 8.58
N PHE A 22 15.14 15.29 7.97
CA PHE A 22 14.93 15.37 6.52
C PHE A 22 15.26 16.75 5.95
N ASN A 23 14.72 17.82 6.57
CA ASN A 23 15.00 19.19 6.15
C ASN A 23 16.48 19.58 6.37
N GLY A 24 17.16 18.97 7.35
CA GLY A 24 18.59 19.16 7.57
C GLY A 24 19.48 18.56 6.47
N LEU A 25 18.99 17.55 5.76
CA LEU A 25 19.68 16.94 4.61
C LEU A 25 19.46 17.71 3.31
N THR A 26 18.40 18.54 3.24
CA THR A 26 18.11 19.35 2.05
C THR A 26 19.11 20.52 1.93
N GLY A 27 19.69 20.68 0.76
CA GLY A 27 20.69 21.71 0.48
C GLY A 27 21.69 21.24 -0.55
N LYS A 28 22.30 20.08 -0.33
CA LYS A 28 23.16 19.39 -1.30
C LYS A 28 22.35 18.47 -2.21
N HIS A 29 21.33 17.83 -1.66
CA HIS A 29 20.40 16.93 -2.35
C HIS A 29 19.02 17.55 -2.43
N SER A 30 18.27 17.21 -3.48
CA SER A 30 16.87 17.61 -3.60
C SER A 30 16.00 16.85 -2.59
N ARG A 31 14.84 17.41 -2.23
CA ARG A 31 13.88 16.75 -1.32
C ARG A 31 13.44 15.38 -1.87
N TRP A 32 13.18 15.33 -3.19
CA TRP A 32 12.78 14.11 -3.87
C TRP A 32 13.88 13.05 -3.84
N GLU A 33 15.12 13.43 -4.16
CA GLU A 33 16.26 12.52 -4.13
C GLU A 33 16.48 11.91 -2.73
N ILE A 34 16.42 12.74 -1.67
CA ILE A 34 16.56 12.24 -0.29
C ILE A 34 15.46 11.24 0.05
N TRP A 35 14.21 11.54 -0.35
CA TRP A 35 13.10 10.64 -0.07
C TRP A 35 13.21 9.32 -0.82
N GLU A 36 13.46 9.39 -2.12
CA GLU A 36 13.64 8.23 -2.99
C GLU A 36 14.79 7.33 -2.48
N ASP A 37 15.93 7.93 -2.18
CA ASP A 37 17.09 7.22 -1.67
C ASP A 37 16.82 6.63 -0.28
N PHE A 38 16.17 7.36 0.63
CA PHE A 38 15.79 6.87 1.96
C PHE A 38 14.85 5.65 1.89
N VAL A 39 13.78 5.75 1.12
CA VAL A 39 12.79 4.66 0.94
C VAL A 39 13.47 3.45 0.30
N THR A 40 14.26 3.66 -0.74
CA THR A 40 14.96 2.58 -1.47
C THR A 40 15.98 1.88 -0.57
N LEU A 41 16.83 2.62 0.16
CA LEU A 41 17.79 2.05 1.09
C LEU A 41 17.11 1.22 2.18
N THR A 42 16.07 1.76 2.78
CA THR A 42 15.28 1.07 3.82
C THR A 42 14.66 -0.23 3.29
N ALA A 43 14.05 -0.19 2.11
CA ALA A 43 13.44 -1.37 1.49
C ALA A 43 14.47 -2.45 1.16
N ILE A 44 15.67 -2.06 0.68
CA ILE A 44 16.75 -2.99 0.38
C ILE A 44 17.26 -3.68 1.65
N GLU A 45 17.47 -2.95 2.73
CA GLU A 45 17.92 -3.52 4.01
C GLU A 45 16.92 -4.56 4.54
N ILE A 46 15.63 -4.23 4.55
CA ILE A 46 14.57 -5.18 4.94
C ILE A 46 14.61 -6.41 4.04
N SER A 47 14.67 -6.22 2.73
CA SER A 47 14.61 -7.29 1.74
C SER A 47 15.81 -8.22 1.81
N ASN A 48 17.02 -7.70 1.95
CA ASN A 48 18.25 -8.49 1.99
C ASN A 48 18.33 -9.41 3.22
N SER A 49 17.51 -9.17 4.24
CA SER A 49 17.41 -10.04 5.40
C SER A 49 16.91 -11.45 5.02
N THR A 50 15.98 -11.55 4.05
CA THR A 50 15.30 -12.80 3.70
C THR A 50 15.35 -13.15 2.21
N ASP A 51 15.27 -12.19 1.30
CA ASP A 51 15.29 -12.42 -0.16
C ASP A 51 16.74 -12.57 -0.67
N LYS A 52 17.21 -13.80 -0.77
CA LYS A 52 18.57 -14.10 -1.27
C LYS A 52 18.68 -14.09 -2.79
N VAL A 53 17.56 -14.19 -3.50
CA VAL A 53 17.55 -14.21 -4.98
C VAL A 53 17.96 -12.86 -5.54
N ASN A 54 17.38 -11.79 -5.04
CA ASN A 54 17.63 -10.42 -5.51
C ASN A 54 18.72 -9.68 -4.73
N ALA A 55 19.26 -10.28 -3.66
CA ALA A 55 20.17 -9.62 -2.71
C ALA A 55 21.42 -9.02 -3.39
N THR A 56 22.01 -9.71 -4.36
CA THR A 56 23.24 -9.24 -5.03
C THR A 56 22.98 -7.95 -5.82
N GLU A 57 21.89 -7.89 -6.56
CA GLU A 57 21.53 -6.72 -7.37
C GLU A 57 21.09 -5.56 -6.48
N ARG A 58 20.26 -5.82 -5.48
CA ARG A 58 19.82 -4.83 -4.50
C ARG A 58 20.98 -4.27 -3.68
N THR A 59 21.95 -5.09 -3.30
CA THR A 59 23.17 -4.61 -2.61
C THR A 59 24.02 -3.68 -3.47
N LYS A 60 24.14 -3.95 -4.78
CA LYS A 60 24.82 -3.02 -5.69
C LYS A 60 24.09 -1.67 -5.77
N MET A 61 22.75 -1.71 -5.87
CA MET A 61 21.94 -0.50 -5.85
C MET A 61 22.14 0.28 -4.55
N TYR A 62 22.08 -0.40 -3.40
CA TYR A 62 22.34 0.17 -2.09
C TYR A 62 23.69 0.90 -2.03
N GLN A 63 24.76 0.21 -2.45
CA GLN A 63 26.11 0.80 -2.45
C GLN A 63 26.22 2.02 -3.35
N THR A 64 25.55 2.00 -4.50
CA THR A 64 25.52 3.16 -5.41
C THR A 64 24.83 4.35 -4.76
N ILE A 65 23.70 4.14 -4.12
CA ILE A 65 22.93 5.19 -3.46
C ILE A 65 23.70 5.73 -2.25
N ILE A 66 24.13 4.87 -1.33
CA ILE A 66 24.74 5.28 -0.08
C ILE A 66 26.09 6.00 -0.28
N SER A 67 26.77 5.75 -1.40
CA SER A 67 28.01 6.41 -1.75
C SER A 67 27.87 7.91 -2.04
N LYS A 68 26.66 8.38 -2.36
CA LYS A 68 26.35 9.82 -2.56
C LYS A 68 26.44 10.62 -1.27
N TYR A 69 26.30 9.96 -0.12
CA TYR A 69 26.10 10.58 1.19
C TYR A 69 27.36 10.51 2.05
N SER A 70 27.70 11.61 2.71
CA SER A 70 28.74 11.66 3.74
C SER A 70 28.34 10.84 4.98
N ALA A 71 29.30 10.54 5.86
CA ALA A 71 29.02 9.80 7.09
C ALA A 71 27.89 10.43 7.92
N LYS A 72 27.93 11.76 8.10
CA LYS A 72 26.91 12.51 8.85
C LYS A 72 25.52 12.45 8.20
N GLU A 73 25.47 12.50 6.86
CA GLU A 73 24.18 12.38 6.13
C GLU A 73 23.62 10.96 6.25
N ARG A 74 24.47 9.93 6.24
CA ARG A 74 24.08 8.55 6.49
C ARG A 74 23.54 8.32 7.90
N ASP A 75 24.18 8.92 8.90
CA ASP A 75 23.67 8.91 10.28
C ASP A 75 22.28 9.54 10.35
N GLY A 76 22.06 10.67 9.66
CA GLY A 76 20.74 11.29 9.55
C GLY A 76 19.68 10.38 8.89
N MET A 77 20.05 9.60 7.86
CA MET A 77 19.13 8.62 7.27
C MET A 77 18.78 7.49 8.24
N ALA A 78 19.76 7.02 9.04
CA ALA A 78 19.51 6.03 10.07
C ALA A 78 18.62 6.58 11.20
N GLU A 79 18.79 7.84 11.59
CA GLU A 79 17.92 8.52 12.54
C GLU A 79 16.48 8.67 11.98
N MET A 80 16.32 9.02 10.70
CA MET A 80 15.00 9.06 10.05
C MET A 80 14.32 7.69 10.11
N LEU A 81 15.05 6.60 9.84
CA LEU A 81 14.51 5.25 9.94
C LEU A 81 14.08 4.92 11.37
N ALA A 82 14.86 5.30 12.38
CA ALA A 82 14.51 5.10 13.79
C ALA A 82 13.20 5.83 14.14
N GLU A 83 13.01 7.07 13.66
CA GLU A 83 11.76 7.81 13.88
C GLU A 83 10.55 7.13 13.19
N VAL A 84 10.73 6.54 12.02
CA VAL A 84 9.67 5.76 11.35
C VAL A 84 9.30 4.53 12.17
N VAL A 85 10.29 3.76 12.64
CA VAL A 85 10.05 2.55 13.44
C VAL A 85 9.34 2.90 14.74
N MET A 86 9.83 3.89 15.49
CA MET A 86 9.22 4.32 16.75
C MET A 86 7.83 4.90 16.55
N GLY A 87 7.60 5.68 15.49
CA GLY A 87 6.28 6.23 15.17
C GLY A 87 5.25 5.15 14.83
N MET A 88 5.65 4.11 14.11
CA MET A 88 4.78 2.96 13.81
C MET A 88 4.53 2.08 15.03
N GLU A 89 5.53 1.91 15.91
CA GLU A 89 5.37 1.18 17.17
C GLU A 89 4.42 1.92 18.12
N GLN A 90 4.57 3.23 18.25
CA GLN A 90 3.73 4.08 19.10
C GLN A 90 2.28 4.11 18.61
N ASN A 91 2.08 4.23 17.30
CA ASN A 91 0.76 4.24 16.69
C ASN A 91 0.74 3.41 15.40
N PRO A 92 0.39 2.13 15.46
CA PRO A 92 0.26 1.28 14.27
C PRO A 92 -1.01 1.57 13.44
N GLU A 93 -1.95 2.39 13.97
CA GLU A 93 -3.20 2.74 13.29
C GLU A 93 -3.04 4.04 12.50
N GLN A 94 -2.08 4.08 11.57
CA GLN A 94 -1.83 5.22 10.69
C GLN A 94 -1.13 4.80 9.39
N ASP A 95 -1.17 5.66 8.39
CA ASP A 95 -0.27 5.65 7.24
C ASP A 95 0.85 6.67 7.49
N LEU A 96 1.92 6.21 8.14
CA LEU A 96 3.00 7.09 8.56
C LEU A 96 3.81 7.60 7.36
N LEU A 97 4.24 6.69 6.47
CA LEU A 97 5.06 7.09 5.32
C LEU A 97 4.27 7.90 4.30
N GLY A 98 3.00 7.56 4.04
CA GLY A 98 2.15 8.38 3.18
C GLY A 98 1.93 9.78 3.75
N SER A 99 1.72 9.89 5.07
CA SER A 99 1.61 11.19 5.75
C SER A 99 2.90 12.00 5.65
N LEU A 100 4.06 11.40 5.89
CA LEU A 100 5.38 12.04 5.77
C LEU A 100 5.65 12.48 4.32
N TYR A 101 5.33 11.63 3.35
CA TYR A 101 5.45 11.96 1.93
C TYR A 101 4.70 13.25 1.57
N MET A 102 3.43 13.34 2.00
CA MET A 102 2.62 14.53 1.77
C MET A 102 3.16 15.76 2.53
N MET A 103 3.64 15.60 3.76
CA MET A 103 4.24 16.69 4.56
C MET A 103 5.57 17.16 3.98
N CYS A 104 6.32 16.30 3.32
CA CYS A 104 7.54 16.66 2.61
C CYS A 104 7.27 17.38 1.27
N GLU A 105 6.01 17.68 0.94
CA GLU A 105 5.62 18.33 -0.31
C GLU A 105 6.15 17.59 -1.55
N LEU A 106 6.15 16.25 -1.48
CA LEU A 106 6.63 15.37 -2.54
C LEU A 106 5.51 14.91 -3.47
N GLY A 107 4.26 15.17 -3.10
CA GLY A 107 3.09 14.88 -3.93
C GLY A 107 3.22 15.57 -5.28
N ASN A 108 3.09 14.80 -6.34
CA ASN A 108 3.09 15.33 -7.69
C ASN A 108 1.66 15.74 -8.05
N ASP A 109 1.34 17.03 -7.89
CA ASP A 109 0.02 17.59 -8.25
C ASP A 109 -0.35 17.30 -9.72
N HIS A 110 0.65 17.13 -10.59
CA HIS A 110 0.44 16.79 -12.00
C HIS A 110 0.13 15.30 -12.22
N ALA A 111 0.58 14.42 -11.32
CA ALA A 111 0.29 12.99 -11.40
C ALA A 111 -0.99 12.61 -10.65
N GLY A 112 -1.60 13.52 -9.89
CA GLY A 112 -2.83 13.26 -9.13
C GLY A 112 -2.64 12.22 -8.02
N GLN A 113 -1.43 12.08 -7.48
CA GLN A 113 -1.10 11.14 -6.40
C GLN A 113 -1.58 11.72 -5.06
N PHE A 114 -2.81 11.40 -4.70
CA PHE A 114 -3.36 11.69 -3.39
C PHE A 114 -3.58 10.37 -2.63
N PHE A 115 -2.96 10.26 -1.46
CA PHE A 115 -3.19 9.10 -0.59
C PHE A 115 -4.56 9.23 0.09
N THR A 116 -5.28 8.11 0.14
CA THR A 116 -6.55 8.05 0.84
C THR A 116 -6.31 8.25 2.35
N PRO A 117 -7.01 9.18 3.00
CA PRO A 117 -6.85 9.39 4.44
C PRO A 117 -7.08 8.10 5.22
N TYR A 118 -6.22 7.83 6.22
CA TYR A 118 -6.26 6.57 6.97
C TYR A 118 -7.61 6.28 7.63
N ASP A 119 -8.33 7.30 8.12
CA ASP A 119 -9.66 7.12 8.70
C ASP A 119 -10.69 6.61 7.69
N VAL A 120 -10.56 7.01 6.41
CA VAL A 120 -11.39 6.49 5.31
C VAL A 120 -11.04 5.03 5.04
N CYS A 121 -9.75 4.71 4.98
CA CYS A 121 -9.28 3.32 4.81
C CYS A 121 -9.77 2.43 5.95
N ARG A 122 -9.76 2.92 7.20
CA ARG A 122 -10.29 2.21 8.36
C ARG A 122 -11.80 1.95 8.22
N CYS A 123 -12.56 2.93 7.81
CA CYS A 123 -14.00 2.76 7.55
C CYS A 123 -14.25 1.72 6.46
N MET A 124 -13.52 1.79 5.35
CA MET A 124 -13.60 0.81 4.27
C MET A 124 -13.26 -0.60 4.76
N ALA A 125 -12.19 -0.75 5.53
CA ALA A 125 -11.77 -2.05 6.08
C ALA A 125 -12.82 -2.65 7.02
N GLU A 126 -13.46 -1.85 7.88
CA GLU A 126 -14.54 -2.31 8.76
C GLU A 126 -15.78 -2.76 7.98
N ILE A 127 -16.13 -2.05 6.88
CA ILE A 127 -17.29 -2.38 6.05
C ILE A 127 -17.02 -3.63 5.22
N THR A 128 -15.83 -3.78 4.67
CA THR A 128 -15.46 -4.91 3.80
C THR A 128 -15.10 -6.17 4.57
N PHE A 129 -14.81 -6.04 5.86
CA PHE A 129 -14.50 -7.20 6.70
C PHE A 129 -15.74 -8.07 6.88
N ASP A 130 -15.73 -9.26 6.28
CA ASP A 130 -16.79 -10.25 6.50
C ASP A 130 -16.51 -11.03 7.79
N PRO A 131 -17.43 -10.99 8.80
CA PRO A 131 -17.31 -11.81 10.01
C PRO A 131 -17.26 -13.31 9.76
N LYS A 132 -17.70 -13.76 8.58
CA LYS A 132 -17.64 -15.17 8.15
C LYS A 132 -16.29 -15.57 7.55
N LEU A 133 -15.39 -14.60 7.32
CA LEU A 133 -14.02 -14.90 6.94
C LEU A 133 -13.29 -15.54 8.11
N HIS A 134 -13.42 -16.86 8.19
CA HIS A 134 -12.67 -17.66 9.17
C HIS A 134 -11.40 -18.20 8.51
N PRO A 135 -10.21 -17.80 9.02
CA PRO A 135 -8.95 -18.36 8.51
C PRO A 135 -8.86 -19.88 8.72
N ASP A 136 -9.70 -20.45 9.56
CA ASP A 136 -9.67 -21.87 9.90
C ASP A 136 -10.25 -22.77 8.80
N MET A 137 -11.13 -22.28 7.93
CA MET A 137 -11.68 -23.07 6.82
C MET A 137 -10.67 -23.29 5.68
N GLU A 138 -9.78 -22.34 5.47
CA GLU A 138 -8.78 -22.38 4.39
C GLU A 138 -7.34 -22.13 4.89
N GLY A 139 -7.17 -21.99 6.19
CA GLY A 139 -5.88 -21.77 6.85
C GLY A 139 -5.36 -20.33 6.81
N PHE A 140 -5.90 -19.45 5.95
CA PHE A 140 -5.54 -18.02 5.90
C PHE A 140 -6.58 -17.20 5.11
N ILE A 141 -6.57 -15.88 5.36
CA ILE A 141 -7.29 -14.86 4.61
C ILE A 141 -6.30 -14.21 3.65
N SER A 142 -6.64 -14.01 2.39
CA SER A 142 -5.87 -13.14 1.50
C SER A 142 -6.57 -11.79 1.31
N VAL A 143 -5.79 -10.72 1.34
CA VAL A 143 -6.22 -9.36 1.04
C VAL A 143 -5.37 -8.81 -0.08
N SER A 144 -6.01 -8.26 -1.12
CA SER A 144 -5.32 -7.72 -2.28
C SER A 144 -5.67 -6.25 -2.48
N ASP A 145 -4.64 -5.43 -2.71
CA ASP A 145 -4.79 -4.04 -3.14
C ASP A 145 -3.99 -3.83 -4.44
N PRO A 146 -4.68 -3.70 -5.59
CA PRO A 146 -4.04 -3.60 -6.90
C PRO A 146 -3.49 -2.19 -7.23
N ALA A 147 -3.70 -1.21 -6.36
CA ALA A 147 -3.19 0.17 -6.47
C ALA A 147 -2.90 0.68 -5.05
N CYS A 148 -1.98 -0.02 -4.37
CA CYS A 148 -1.83 0.03 -2.93
C CYS A 148 -1.35 1.37 -2.37
N GLY A 149 -0.80 2.25 -3.20
CA GLY A 149 -0.22 3.47 -2.71
C GLY A 149 0.84 3.18 -1.63
N ALA A 150 0.85 3.95 -0.57
CA ALA A 150 1.70 3.70 0.59
C ALA A 150 1.21 2.55 1.49
N GLY A 151 0.06 1.92 1.18
CA GLY A 151 -0.46 0.76 1.89
C GLY A 151 -1.52 1.07 2.95
N ALA A 152 -2.07 2.27 2.99
CA ALA A 152 -3.02 2.71 4.02
C ALA A 152 -4.22 1.76 4.20
N THR A 153 -4.79 1.26 3.10
CA THR A 153 -5.92 0.30 3.07
C THR A 153 -5.53 -1.04 3.69
N LEU A 154 -4.35 -1.54 3.36
CA LEU A 154 -3.82 -2.80 3.87
C LEU A 154 -3.51 -2.70 5.38
N LEU A 155 -2.86 -1.62 5.81
CA LEU A 155 -2.60 -1.34 7.22
C LEU A 155 -3.90 -1.27 8.03
N ALA A 156 -4.91 -0.59 7.50
CA ALA A 156 -6.23 -0.51 8.12
C ALA A 156 -6.88 -1.88 8.25
N PHE A 157 -6.82 -2.72 7.21
CA PHE A 157 -7.34 -4.09 7.23
C PHE A 157 -6.62 -4.97 8.27
N LEU A 158 -5.30 -4.90 8.35
CA LEU A 158 -4.51 -5.63 9.35
C LEU A 158 -4.90 -5.23 10.78
N ASN A 159 -5.13 -3.94 11.01
CA ASN A 159 -5.59 -3.44 12.30
C ASN A 159 -7.03 -3.88 12.64
N VAL A 160 -7.93 -3.98 11.64
CA VAL A 160 -9.25 -4.60 11.81
C VAL A 160 -9.11 -6.06 12.21
N CYS A 161 -8.28 -6.84 11.52
CA CYS A 161 -8.00 -8.23 11.88
C CYS A 161 -7.51 -8.36 13.33
N LYS A 162 -6.57 -7.50 13.75
CA LYS A 162 -6.06 -7.46 15.12
C LYS A 162 -7.18 -7.19 16.14
N ARG A 163 -8.04 -6.21 15.88
CA ARG A 163 -9.22 -5.91 16.74
C ARG A 163 -10.22 -7.04 16.80
N ARG A 164 -10.30 -7.87 15.77
CA ARG A 164 -11.16 -9.07 15.70
C ARG A 164 -10.46 -10.33 16.21
N ASN A 165 -9.31 -10.20 16.91
CA ASN A 165 -8.51 -11.30 17.46
C ASN A 165 -7.98 -12.29 16.40
N ILE A 166 -7.82 -11.85 15.15
CA ILE A 166 -7.17 -12.62 14.11
C ILE A 166 -5.67 -12.28 14.13
N CYS A 167 -4.84 -13.30 14.39
CA CYS A 167 -3.39 -13.16 14.33
C CYS A 167 -2.94 -13.03 12.86
N TYR A 168 -2.85 -11.80 12.36
CA TYR A 168 -2.56 -11.55 10.95
C TYR A 168 -1.16 -12.01 10.52
N HIS A 169 -0.18 -12.13 11.43
CA HIS A 169 1.18 -12.56 11.10
C HIS A 169 1.22 -13.93 10.39
N ASN A 170 0.36 -14.84 10.79
CA ASN A 170 0.29 -16.20 10.24
C ASN A 170 -1.06 -16.56 9.60
N LYS A 171 -2.04 -15.67 9.67
CA LYS A 171 -3.41 -15.91 9.19
C LYS A 171 -3.84 -14.98 8.05
N VAL A 172 -3.07 -13.94 7.73
CA VAL A 172 -3.38 -12.99 6.65
C VAL A 172 -2.23 -12.92 5.68
N LEU A 173 -2.55 -13.08 4.39
CA LEU A 173 -1.65 -12.87 3.27
C LEU A 173 -1.95 -11.52 2.61
N VAL A 174 -0.97 -10.65 2.56
CA VAL A 174 -1.06 -9.35 1.91
C VAL A 174 -0.51 -9.43 0.49
N ILE A 175 -1.31 -9.01 -0.48
CA ILE A 175 -0.95 -8.93 -1.88
C ILE A 175 -1.11 -7.48 -2.31
N ALA A 176 0.00 -6.80 -2.50
CA ALA A 176 0.01 -5.40 -2.89
C ALA A 176 0.62 -5.22 -4.27
N GLN A 177 0.10 -4.27 -5.03
CA GLN A 177 0.68 -3.89 -6.32
C GLN A 177 0.55 -2.39 -6.52
N ASP A 178 1.59 -1.77 -7.05
CA ASP A 178 1.56 -0.39 -7.50
C ASP A 178 2.47 -0.21 -8.71
N ILE A 179 2.11 0.72 -9.60
CA ILE A 179 2.92 1.06 -10.77
C ILE A 179 4.12 1.92 -10.39
N ASP A 180 3.99 2.74 -9.35
CA ASP A 180 5.04 3.61 -8.85
C ASP A 180 6.00 2.84 -7.93
N PHE A 181 7.28 2.88 -8.28
CA PHE A 181 8.33 2.16 -7.55
C PHE A 181 8.46 2.62 -6.11
N ILE A 182 8.55 3.94 -5.89
CA ILE A 182 8.79 4.50 -4.56
C ILE A 182 7.57 4.32 -3.65
N VAL A 183 6.40 4.56 -4.19
CA VAL A 183 5.14 4.43 -3.46
C VAL A 183 4.89 2.96 -3.06
N GLY A 184 5.13 2.02 -3.98
CA GLY A 184 5.07 0.58 -3.67
C GLY A 184 6.10 0.15 -2.61
N LEU A 185 7.31 0.73 -2.61
CA LEU A 185 8.28 0.48 -1.55
C LEU A 185 7.86 1.06 -0.20
N MET A 186 7.15 2.19 -0.16
CA MET A 186 6.56 2.70 1.09
C MET A 186 5.56 1.69 1.68
N CYS A 187 4.69 1.12 0.84
CA CYS A 187 3.79 0.03 1.24
C CYS A 187 4.57 -1.17 1.78
N TYR A 188 5.61 -1.61 1.06
CA TYR A 188 6.47 -2.71 1.46
C TYR A 188 7.10 -2.52 2.83
N ILE A 189 7.66 -1.32 3.10
CA ILE A 189 8.29 -0.98 4.38
C ILE A 189 7.26 -1.02 5.51
N GLN A 190 6.14 -0.33 5.36
CA GLN A 190 5.12 -0.25 6.41
C GLN A 190 4.52 -1.62 6.72
N CYS A 191 4.17 -2.40 5.71
CA CYS A 191 3.66 -3.76 5.90
C CYS A 191 4.70 -4.70 6.51
N SER A 192 5.99 -4.55 6.17
CA SER A 192 7.08 -5.31 6.79
C SER A 192 7.23 -4.98 8.27
N PHE A 193 7.17 -3.70 8.66
CA PHE A 193 7.24 -3.29 10.06
C PHE A 193 6.00 -3.69 10.87
N MET A 194 4.83 -3.75 10.24
CA MET A 194 3.65 -4.35 10.86
C MET A 194 3.80 -5.87 11.08
N GLY A 195 4.82 -6.49 10.49
CA GLY A 195 5.04 -7.93 10.61
C GLY A 195 3.95 -8.74 9.94
N CYS A 196 3.46 -8.34 8.78
CA CYS A 196 2.55 -9.17 7.99
C CYS A 196 3.32 -10.01 6.96
N ALA A 197 2.69 -11.09 6.51
CA ALA A 197 3.21 -11.91 5.44
C ALA A 197 2.61 -11.47 4.11
N GLY A 198 3.42 -11.47 3.06
CA GLY A 198 2.96 -11.10 1.72
C GLY A 198 4.07 -10.51 0.86
N TYR A 199 3.66 -9.76 -0.12
CA TYR A 199 4.59 -9.13 -1.06
C TYR A 199 3.98 -7.90 -1.73
N VAL A 200 4.86 -7.08 -2.30
CA VAL A 200 4.50 -5.97 -3.18
C VAL A 200 5.06 -6.22 -4.56
N VAL A 201 4.25 -6.09 -5.60
CA VAL A 201 4.67 -6.16 -7.01
C VAL A 201 4.71 -4.76 -7.58
N ILE A 202 5.85 -4.38 -8.14
CA ILE A 202 5.97 -3.09 -8.83
C ILE A 202 5.63 -3.28 -10.31
N GLY A 203 4.47 -2.78 -10.72
CA GLY A 203 4.02 -2.92 -12.11
C GLY A 203 2.57 -2.59 -12.33
N ASP A 204 2.20 -2.54 -13.60
CA ASP A 204 0.84 -2.24 -14.05
C ASP A 204 -0.07 -3.45 -13.80
N THR A 205 -1.05 -3.26 -12.93
CA THR A 205 -2.02 -4.29 -12.53
C THR A 205 -2.96 -4.69 -13.66
N LEU A 206 -3.27 -3.78 -14.57
CA LEU A 206 -4.17 -4.08 -15.70
C LEU A 206 -3.49 -4.99 -16.74
N VAL A 207 -2.17 -4.87 -16.87
CA VAL A 207 -1.38 -5.67 -17.82
C VAL A 207 -0.90 -6.97 -17.19
N ASN A 208 -0.42 -6.90 -15.96
CA ASN A 208 0.21 -8.02 -15.25
C ASN A 208 -0.26 -8.06 -13.80
N PRO A 209 -1.49 -8.53 -13.52
CA PRO A 209 -1.98 -8.61 -12.15
C PRO A 209 -1.15 -9.58 -11.32
N ALA A 210 -0.83 -9.18 -10.08
CA ALA A 210 -0.01 -9.98 -9.16
C ALA A 210 -0.59 -11.37 -8.85
N THR A 211 -1.91 -11.54 -9.02
CA THR A 211 -2.66 -12.77 -8.76
C THR A 211 -2.98 -13.57 -10.03
N ALA A 212 -2.31 -13.27 -11.17
CA ALA A 212 -2.63 -13.90 -12.45
C ALA A 212 -2.49 -15.44 -12.46
N TYR A 213 -1.61 -16.00 -11.63
CA TYR A 213 -1.37 -17.44 -11.57
C TYR A 213 -2.09 -18.14 -10.41
N ASP A 214 -2.45 -17.38 -9.38
CA ASP A 214 -3.08 -17.89 -8.18
C ASP A 214 -3.99 -16.80 -7.59
N SER A 215 -5.29 -17.00 -7.69
CA SER A 215 -6.29 -16.05 -7.19
C SER A 215 -6.21 -15.82 -5.67
N ARG A 216 -5.62 -16.76 -4.92
CA ARG A 216 -5.36 -16.62 -3.49
C ARG A 216 -4.05 -15.89 -3.19
N GLY A 217 -3.18 -15.71 -4.19
CA GLY A 217 -1.96 -14.93 -4.13
C GLY A 217 -0.78 -15.59 -3.41
N LEU A 218 -0.80 -16.91 -3.15
CA LEU A 218 0.38 -17.59 -2.59
C LEU A 218 1.54 -17.62 -3.58
N LEU A 219 1.23 -17.63 -4.89
CA LEU A 219 2.18 -17.71 -5.98
C LEU A 219 2.15 -16.41 -6.78
N PRO A 220 3.00 -15.42 -6.46
CA PRO A 220 3.00 -14.13 -7.14
C PRO A 220 3.33 -14.26 -8.62
N ALA A 221 2.62 -13.50 -9.45
CA ALA A 221 2.90 -13.34 -10.86
C ALA A 221 3.81 -12.12 -11.10
N GLY A 222 4.71 -12.25 -12.07
CA GLY A 222 5.58 -11.15 -12.51
C GLY A 222 7.08 -11.46 -12.46
N PRO A 223 7.90 -10.55 -12.98
CA PRO A 223 9.36 -10.68 -12.93
C PRO A 223 9.87 -10.64 -11.48
N GLN A 224 10.75 -11.57 -11.12
CA GLN A 224 11.25 -11.70 -9.74
C GLN A 224 11.89 -10.43 -9.18
N ASN A 225 12.59 -9.67 -9.99
CA ASN A 225 13.22 -8.41 -9.56
C ASN A 225 12.22 -7.28 -9.25
N ARG A 226 10.96 -7.42 -9.66
CA ARG A 226 9.87 -6.49 -9.35
C ARG A 226 9.03 -6.89 -8.15
N ILE A 227 9.30 -8.06 -7.56
CA ILE A 227 8.56 -8.57 -6.41
C ILE A 227 9.38 -8.32 -5.15
N TRP A 228 8.76 -7.70 -4.16
CA TRP A 228 9.34 -7.39 -2.85
C TRP A 228 8.66 -8.22 -1.79
N TYR A 229 9.30 -9.30 -1.37
CA TYR A 229 8.79 -10.23 -0.38
C TYR A 229 8.98 -9.70 1.03
N MET A 230 7.89 -9.57 1.78
CA MET A 230 7.93 -9.22 3.20
C MET A 230 8.60 -10.33 4.01
N PRO A 231 9.41 -10.01 5.04
CA PRO A 231 10.21 -11.01 5.76
C PRO A 231 9.40 -12.21 6.28
N LEU A 232 8.20 -11.97 6.84
CA LEU A 232 7.36 -13.04 7.37
C LEU A 232 6.85 -14.01 6.30
N PHE A 233 6.78 -13.61 5.04
CA PHE A 233 6.38 -14.52 3.96
C PHE A 233 7.41 -15.63 3.71
N SER A 234 8.64 -15.47 4.21
CA SER A 234 9.70 -16.48 4.13
C SER A 234 9.68 -17.50 5.27
N THR A 235 8.79 -17.34 6.27
CA THR A 235 8.67 -18.28 7.39
C THR A 235 8.10 -19.63 6.97
N ASP A 236 8.37 -20.67 7.76
CA ASP A 236 7.99 -22.06 7.45
C ASP A 236 6.51 -22.23 7.15
N VAL A 237 5.64 -21.54 7.87
CA VAL A 237 4.18 -21.59 7.68
C VAL A 237 3.81 -21.16 6.26
N TRP A 238 4.34 -20.02 5.82
CA TRP A 238 4.04 -19.49 4.49
C TRP A 238 4.79 -20.23 3.39
N TYR A 239 5.99 -20.70 3.69
CA TYR A 239 6.74 -21.57 2.78
C TYR A 239 5.96 -22.86 2.49
N MET A 240 5.48 -23.57 3.51
CA MET A 240 4.70 -24.82 3.34
C MET A 240 3.42 -24.56 2.54
N ARG A 241 2.71 -23.48 2.81
CA ARG A 241 1.50 -23.13 2.04
C ARG A 241 1.79 -22.92 0.56
N ARG A 242 2.90 -22.23 0.23
CA ARG A 242 3.35 -22.06 -1.16
C ARG A 242 3.71 -23.38 -1.83
N GLN A 243 4.39 -24.28 -1.10
CA GLN A 243 4.72 -25.60 -1.65
C GLN A 243 3.46 -26.41 -1.96
N ILE A 244 2.48 -26.40 -1.07
CA ILE A 244 1.19 -27.06 -1.30
C ILE A 244 0.47 -26.44 -2.50
N ALA A 245 0.43 -25.12 -2.61
CA ALA A 245 -0.18 -24.43 -3.75
C ALA A 245 0.51 -24.80 -5.07
N GLN A 246 1.85 -24.86 -5.10
CA GLN A 246 2.61 -25.30 -6.28
C GLN A 246 2.30 -26.75 -6.65
N MET A 247 2.22 -27.63 -5.66
CA MET A 247 1.86 -29.03 -5.90
C MET A 247 0.45 -29.15 -6.48
N ASN A 248 -0.52 -28.40 -5.93
CA ASN A 248 -1.90 -28.44 -6.43
C ASN A 248 -1.95 -28.00 -7.90
N LEU A 249 -1.24 -26.93 -8.30
CA LEU A 249 -1.17 -26.52 -9.70
C LEU A 249 -0.58 -27.58 -10.63
N LEU A 250 0.32 -28.44 -10.14
CA LEU A 250 0.90 -29.53 -10.95
C LEU A 250 -0.07 -30.70 -11.12
N PHE A 251 -0.95 -30.92 -10.14
CA PHE A 251 -1.88 -32.07 -10.10
C PHE A 251 -3.29 -31.70 -10.49
N GLU A 252 -3.64 -30.41 -10.57
CA GLU A 252 -4.92 -30.02 -11.15
C GLU A 252 -4.96 -30.45 -12.61
N PRO A 253 -5.96 -31.27 -13.03
CA PRO A 253 -6.15 -31.55 -14.43
C PRO A 253 -6.33 -30.20 -15.12
N LYS A 254 -5.58 -29.95 -16.21
CA LYS A 254 -5.76 -28.77 -17.05
C LYS A 254 -7.19 -28.82 -17.61
N GLY A 255 -8.14 -28.41 -16.78
CA GLY A 255 -9.54 -28.26 -17.15
C GLY A 255 -9.61 -27.19 -18.24
N GLU A 256 -10.51 -27.42 -19.18
CA GLU A 256 -10.89 -26.40 -20.18
C GLU A 256 -11.12 -25.05 -19.45
N PRO A 257 -10.73 -23.93 -20.07
CA PRO A 257 -10.94 -22.62 -19.48
C PRO A 257 -12.39 -22.51 -19.06
N ALA A 258 -12.63 -22.18 -17.78
CA ALA A 258 -13.97 -22.05 -17.22
C ALA A 258 -14.80 -21.24 -18.22
N LYS A 259 -15.81 -21.87 -18.81
CA LYS A 259 -16.81 -21.14 -19.58
C LYS A 259 -17.34 -20.10 -18.63
N ILE A 260 -17.02 -18.84 -18.91
CA ILE A 260 -17.69 -17.71 -18.29
C ILE A 260 -19.15 -17.96 -18.68
N GLU A 261 -19.94 -18.52 -17.76
CA GLU A 261 -21.38 -18.49 -17.90
C GLU A 261 -21.74 -17.01 -18.01
N LYS A 262 -22.05 -16.62 -19.25
CA LYS A 262 -22.74 -15.36 -19.45
C LYS A 262 -24.04 -15.53 -18.66
N THR A 263 -24.01 -15.05 -17.42
CA THR A 263 -25.23 -14.76 -16.71
C THR A 263 -25.95 -13.78 -17.59
N ASP A 264 -26.92 -14.26 -18.34
CA ASP A 264 -27.92 -13.44 -19.01
C ASP A 264 -28.59 -12.62 -17.91
N ILE A 265 -28.00 -11.47 -17.61
CA ILE A 265 -28.67 -10.41 -16.89
C ILE A 265 -29.76 -9.96 -17.85
N LYS A 266 -30.90 -10.67 -17.80
CA LYS A 266 -32.13 -10.16 -18.40
C LYS A 266 -32.30 -8.76 -17.80
N PRO A 267 -32.44 -7.70 -18.62
CA PRO A 267 -32.72 -6.38 -18.11
C PRO A 267 -34.05 -6.49 -17.35
N ALA A 268 -33.94 -6.62 -16.04
CA ALA A 268 -35.10 -6.58 -15.17
C ALA A 268 -35.74 -5.21 -15.36
N ASN A 269 -36.95 -5.22 -15.84
CA ASN A 269 -37.91 -4.13 -15.97
C ASN A 269 -37.61 -2.88 -15.13
N LEU A 270 -36.76 -2.01 -15.64
CA LEU A 270 -36.55 -0.67 -15.10
C LEU A 270 -37.69 0.29 -15.48
N GLN A 271 -38.75 -0.21 -16.10
CA GLN A 271 -39.88 0.59 -16.59
C GLN A 271 -41.10 0.66 -15.65
N LYS A 272 -41.05 0.03 -14.46
CA LYS A 272 -42.18 0.05 -13.52
C LYS A 272 -42.01 0.87 -12.25
N SER A 273 -40.90 1.53 -12.05
CA SER A 273 -40.69 2.42 -10.89
C SER A 273 -40.67 3.94 -11.21
N ILE A 274 -40.91 4.32 -12.47
CA ILE A 274 -41.02 5.75 -12.85
C ILE A 274 -42.48 6.15 -12.88
N LYS A 275 -43.19 6.06 -11.76
CA LYS A 275 -44.53 6.60 -11.60
C LYS A 275 -44.76 7.30 -10.25
N ASN A 276 -43.74 7.65 -9.52
CA ASN A 276 -43.86 8.56 -8.37
C ASN A 276 -42.61 9.43 -8.29
N GLU A 277 -42.42 10.31 -9.26
CA GLU A 277 -41.50 11.45 -9.08
C GLU A 277 -42.24 12.52 -8.24
N PRO A 278 -41.65 13.00 -7.11
CA PRO A 278 -42.03 14.25 -6.56
C PRO A 278 -41.59 15.36 -7.54
N LYS A 279 -42.48 16.29 -7.81
CA LYS A 279 -42.26 17.47 -8.68
C LYS A 279 -40.92 18.10 -8.34
N SER A 280 -40.08 18.27 -9.36
CA SER A 280 -38.84 19.02 -9.28
C SER A 280 -39.10 20.46 -8.80
N PRO A 281 -38.27 21.01 -7.90
CA PRO A 281 -38.27 22.42 -7.62
C PRO A 281 -37.84 23.18 -8.90
N GLU A 282 -38.52 24.29 -9.16
CA GLU A 282 -38.29 25.19 -10.28
C GLU A 282 -36.84 25.67 -10.32
N ASN A 283 -36.29 25.77 -11.53
CA ASN A 283 -34.95 26.23 -11.85
C ASN A 283 -34.60 27.56 -11.12
N GLU A 284 -33.77 27.47 -10.08
CA GLU A 284 -32.99 28.63 -9.64
C GLU A 284 -31.80 28.83 -10.58
N PRO A 285 -31.49 30.07 -10.99
CA PRO A 285 -30.36 30.30 -11.89
C PRO A 285 -29.03 30.04 -11.19
N LEU A 286 -28.17 29.27 -11.85
CA LEU A 286 -26.80 29.03 -11.45
C LEU A 286 -26.02 30.35 -11.36
N ASN A 287 -25.46 30.64 -10.22
CA ASN A 287 -24.61 31.81 -10.04
C ASN A 287 -23.18 31.46 -10.56
N GLU A 288 -22.79 32.17 -11.63
CA GLU A 288 -21.39 32.15 -12.09
C GLU A 288 -20.53 33.05 -11.20
N THR A 289 -19.41 32.49 -10.69
CA THR A 289 -18.38 33.32 -10.07
C THR A 289 -17.54 34.02 -11.14
N LYS A 290 -16.93 35.16 -10.80
CA LYS A 290 -16.07 35.95 -11.71
C LYS A 290 -14.89 35.20 -12.33
N THR A 291 -14.66 33.94 -11.97
CA THR A 291 -13.60 33.03 -12.48
C THR A 291 -14.14 31.92 -13.35
N GLY A 292 -15.43 31.89 -13.69
CA GLY A 292 -16.02 30.85 -14.52
C GLY A 292 -16.16 29.47 -13.85
N GLN A 293 -16.07 29.43 -12.51
CA GLN A 293 -16.22 28.19 -11.75
C GLN A 293 -17.64 28.05 -11.23
N LEU A 294 -18.34 26.97 -11.59
CA LEU A 294 -19.65 26.62 -11.09
C LEU A 294 -19.61 26.16 -9.63
N THR A 295 -20.37 26.81 -8.74
CA THR A 295 -20.54 26.35 -7.36
C THR A 295 -21.97 25.91 -7.12
N PHE A 296 -22.13 24.76 -6.47
CA PHE A 296 -23.42 24.18 -6.11
C PHE A 296 -23.85 24.58 -4.67
N PHE A 297 -23.55 25.80 -4.24
CA PHE A 297 -24.11 26.39 -3.00
C PHE A 297 -24.01 27.91 -3.06
#